data_4a052ccdb5cb7deda6337e16025249a2
#
_entry.id   4a052ccdb5cb7deda6337e16025249a2
#
_cell.length_a   1.000
_cell.length_b   1.000
_cell.length_c   1.000
_cell.angle_alpha   90.00
_cell.angle_beta   90.00
_cell.angle_gamma   90.00
#
_symmetry.space_group_name_H-M   'P 1'
#
loop_
_entity.id
_entity.type
_entity.pdbx_description
1 polymer ?
#
loop_
_entity_poly.entity_id
_entity_poly.type
_entity_poly.pdbx_seq_one_letter_code
_entity_poly.pdbx_strand_id
1 'polypeptide(L)'
;MPTPARLHVAHALHGVFGEGERVPDVWDRTLGEEAGLAQALLGLCLRHWGRLQAFVKPQLKDPARGVPLGTQVALAVGLAQLAWLPGVADFAAVNEAVDLTADRDIGFLPHRGLVNALLRRAAKDRDALRTALEALPARLDRSPFAEKVLAAALAPHSQAQATEALWTRLSQPPHAAFRLLRGEIPEGLTPDPAAPGCLRQAEGAPFPRAWLEAGDGMVQDRSSQALLAYAWERTPTRILDACAAPGGKTTGLALRHPGVELVALEQQPGRADRLRRTLAQRGLKAEVAVAEAAAWLEANPGTFDLILLDAPCSGSGTLQKHPELPWLGDAIDLPRLTAIQRRLLEAAAGRLAPGGLLIYAVCSWLPEEGVAHRDWLRGARPNLRPAAVWPAALGVAAEAEGDRTPCFRPDPLAWEGEGFQAFAVTR
;
A
#
# COMPACT_ATOMS: atom_id res chain seq x y z
N MET A 1 -7.44 30.12 12.79
CA MET A 1 -6.76 28.84 13.10
C MET A 1 -7.06 27.90 11.95
N PRO A 2 -6.13 27.03 11.56
CA PRO A 2 -6.38 26.06 10.52
C PRO A 2 -7.49 25.09 10.97
N THR A 3 -8.25 24.58 10.01
CA THR A 3 -9.24 23.51 10.29
C THR A 3 -8.53 22.22 10.72
N PRO A 4 -9.22 21.33 11.46
CA PRO A 4 -8.66 20.06 11.89
C PRO A 4 -8.02 19.24 10.74
N ALA A 5 -8.65 19.22 9.56
CA ALA A 5 -8.13 18.50 8.39
C ALA A 5 -6.76 19.01 7.96
N ARG A 6 -6.57 20.32 7.85
CA ARG A 6 -5.31 20.90 7.39
C ARG A 6 -4.19 20.79 8.42
N LEU A 7 -4.56 20.93 9.69
CA LEU A 7 -3.62 20.72 10.78
C LEU A 7 -3.11 19.28 10.80
N HIS A 8 -4.04 18.32 10.69
CA HIS A 8 -3.70 16.90 10.64
C HIS A 8 -2.80 16.54 9.45
N VAL A 9 -3.09 17.10 8.26
CA VAL A 9 -2.24 16.94 7.07
C VAL A 9 -0.85 17.51 7.31
N ALA A 10 -0.74 18.68 7.92
CA ALA A 10 0.54 19.33 8.19
C ALA A 10 1.40 18.52 9.17
N HIS A 11 0.80 18.01 10.25
CA HIS A 11 1.49 17.10 11.18
C HIS A 11 1.92 15.78 10.51
N ALA A 12 1.07 15.17 9.69
CA ALA A 12 1.42 13.97 8.95
C ALA A 12 2.60 14.20 7.98
N LEU A 13 2.60 15.32 7.24
CA LEU A 13 3.73 15.69 6.38
C LEU A 13 5.00 15.93 7.18
N HIS A 14 4.89 16.60 8.34
CA HIS A 14 6.04 16.81 9.21
C HIS A 14 6.60 15.48 9.74
N GLY A 15 5.77 14.55 10.17
CA GLY A 15 6.18 13.20 10.57
C GLY A 15 6.91 12.45 9.44
N VAL A 16 6.36 12.48 8.21
CA VAL A 16 6.99 11.83 7.05
C VAL A 16 8.36 12.42 6.72
N PHE A 17 8.46 13.76 6.60
CA PHE A 17 9.70 14.42 6.12
C PHE A 17 10.69 14.80 7.22
N GLY A 18 10.25 14.90 8.46
CA GLY A 18 11.10 15.25 9.61
C GLY A 18 11.54 14.04 10.43
N GLU A 19 10.65 13.08 10.63
CA GLU A 19 10.83 11.96 11.56
C GLU A 19 10.89 10.60 10.86
N GLY A 20 10.62 10.55 9.57
CA GLY A 20 10.60 9.28 8.80
C GLY A 20 9.43 8.37 9.17
N GLU A 21 8.32 8.95 9.62
CA GLU A 21 7.14 8.21 10.04
C GLU A 21 6.23 7.84 8.88
N ARG A 22 5.62 6.66 8.96
CA ARG A 22 4.54 6.28 8.03
C ARG A 22 3.26 7.02 8.37
N VAL A 23 2.52 7.39 7.33
CA VAL A 23 1.14 7.88 7.51
C VAL A 23 0.30 6.76 8.15
N PRO A 24 -0.46 7.04 9.23
CA PRO A 24 -1.32 6.05 9.84
C PRO A 24 -2.35 5.48 8.87
N ASP A 25 -2.58 4.18 8.91
CA ASP A 25 -3.60 3.49 8.09
C ASP A 25 -5.04 3.95 8.41
N VAL A 26 -5.24 4.56 9.57
CA VAL A 26 -6.54 5.00 10.05
C VAL A 26 -6.46 6.47 10.42
N TRP A 27 -7.19 7.27 9.67
CA TRP A 27 -7.38 8.67 10.00
C TRP A 27 -8.10 8.85 11.33
N ASP A 28 -7.74 9.90 12.04
CA ASP A 28 -8.37 10.23 13.29
C ASP A 28 -9.89 10.42 13.07
N ARG A 29 -10.69 9.69 13.85
CA ARG A 29 -12.14 9.76 13.80
C ARG A 29 -12.68 11.15 14.20
N THR A 30 -11.85 11.99 14.83
CA THR A 30 -12.20 13.37 15.16
C THR A 30 -12.36 14.26 13.93
N LEU A 31 -11.83 13.86 12.75
CA LEU A 31 -11.98 14.62 11.52
C LEU A 31 -13.41 14.61 10.94
N GLY A 32 -14.22 13.63 11.27
CA GLY A 32 -15.61 13.56 10.81
C GLY A 32 -15.75 13.76 9.29
N GLU A 33 -16.55 14.75 8.89
CA GLU A 33 -16.78 15.09 7.47
C GLU A 33 -15.52 15.63 6.75
N GLU A 34 -14.55 16.15 7.48
CA GLU A 34 -13.30 16.68 6.91
C GLU A 34 -12.26 15.57 6.56
N ALA A 35 -12.51 14.33 6.96
CA ALA A 35 -11.58 13.22 6.69
C ALA A 35 -11.30 13.03 5.19
N GLY A 36 -12.31 13.22 4.34
CA GLY A 36 -12.15 13.15 2.88
C GLY A 36 -11.23 14.24 2.33
N LEU A 37 -11.36 15.46 2.82
CA LEU A 37 -10.49 16.59 2.46
C LEU A 37 -9.05 16.32 2.93
N ALA A 38 -8.88 15.89 4.16
CA ALA A 38 -7.56 15.58 4.72
C ALA A 38 -6.84 14.50 3.90
N GLN A 39 -7.53 13.41 3.57
CA GLN A 39 -6.98 12.32 2.77
C GLN A 39 -6.60 12.77 1.35
N ALA A 40 -7.46 13.52 0.68
CA ALA A 40 -7.18 14.05 -0.65
C ALA A 40 -5.98 15.00 -0.62
N LEU A 41 -5.96 15.94 0.31
CA LEU A 41 -4.91 16.95 0.43
C LEU A 41 -3.55 16.34 0.78
N LEU A 42 -3.50 15.41 1.73
CA LEU A 42 -2.26 14.70 2.05
C LEU A 42 -1.73 13.92 0.84
N GLY A 43 -2.62 13.19 0.17
CA GLY A 43 -2.27 12.45 -1.03
C GLY A 43 -1.68 13.35 -2.13
N LEU A 44 -2.26 14.53 -2.35
CA LEU A 44 -1.74 15.53 -3.30
C LEU A 44 -0.37 16.06 -2.88
N CYS A 45 -0.20 16.45 -1.61
CA CYS A 45 1.07 16.94 -1.11
C CYS A 45 2.19 15.90 -1.26
N LEU A 46 1.93 14.63 -0.90
CA LEU A 46 2.93 13.57 -0.98
C LEU A 46 3.29 13.18 -2.42
N ARG A 47 2.30 13.08 -3.32
CA ARG A 47 2.53 12.74 -4.74
C ARG A 47 3.24 13.83 -5.52
N HIS A 48 3.10 15.07 -5.09
CA HIS A 48 3.65 16.23 -5.81
C HIS A 48 4.69 16.99 -4.99
N TRP A 49 5.20 16.42 -3.91
CA TRP A 49 6.11 17.08 -2.98
C TRP A 49 7.32 17.70 -3.68
N GLY A 50 8.00 16.94 -4.52
CA GLY A 50 9.20 17.40 -5.22
C GLY A 50 8.92 18.58 -6.14
N ARG A 51 7.83 18.53 -6.93
CA ARG A 51 7.41 19.64 -7.80
C ARG A 51 6.95 20.86 -7.01
N LEU A 52 6.23 20.66 -5.89
CA LEU A 52 5.85 21.76 -5.01
C LEU A 52 7.09 22.49 -4.44
N GLN A 53 8.10 21.75 -3.98
CA GLN A 53 9.35 22.36 -3.51
C GLN A 53 10.14 23.00 -4.64
N ALA A 54 10.21 22.40 -5.82
CA ALA A 54 10.88 22.95 -6.99
C ALA A 54 10.21 24.24 -7.49
N PHE A 55 8.89 24.34 -7.42
CA PHE A 55 8.15 25.56 -7.74
C PHE A 55 8.44 26.71 -6.77
N VAL A 56 8.59 26.40 -5.49
CA VAL A 56 8.87 27.40 -4.44
C VAL A 56 10.31 27.90 -4.50
N LYS A 57 11.28 27.01 -4.72
CA LYS A 57 12.71 27.27 -4.61
C LYS A 57 13.19 28.53 -5.34
N PRO A 58 12.89 28.77 -6.62
CA PRO A 58 13.34 29.97 -7.35
C PRO A 58 12.68 31.27 -6.88
N GLN A 59 11.62 31.19 -6.08
CA GLN A 59 10.90 32.35 -5.54
C GLN A 59 11.43 32.79 -4.16
N LEU A 60 12.37 32.03 -3.58
CA LEU A 60 13.02 32.35 -2.30
C LEU A 60 14.12 33.43 -2.51
N LYS A 61 14.31 34.23 -1.50
CA LYS A 61 15.38 35.26 -1.49
C LYS A 61 16.78 34.62 -1.54
N ASP A 62 16.93 33.48 -0.91
CA ASP A 62 18.13 32.63 -0.94
C ASP A 62 17.72 31.18 -1.27
N PRO A 63 17.69 30.78 -2.56
CA PRO A 63 17.32 29.44 -2.98
C PRO A 63 18.28 28.35 -2.51
N ALA A 64 19.55 28.69 -2.22
CA ALA A 64 20.55 27.72 -1.78
C ALA A 64 20.34 27.31 -0.31
N ARG A 65 19.93 28.26 0.53
CA ARG A 65 19.67 28.02 1.94
C ARG A 65 18.35 27.26 2.17
N GLY A 66 17.37 27.42 1.26
CA GLY A 66 16.04 26.85 1.43
C GLY A 66 15.24 27.49 2.58
N VAL A 67 14.21 26.78 3.04
CA VAL A 67 13.37 27.18 4.17
C VAL A 67 13.14 26.01 5.13
N PRO A 68 12.85 26.26 6.43
CA PRO A 68 12.53 25.21 7.40
C PRO A 68 11.38 24.33 6.95
N LEU A 69 11.34 23.06 7.43
CA LEU A 69 10.33 22.08 7.07
C LEU A 69 8.90 22.58 7.31
N GLY A 70 8.63 23.22 8.45
CA GLY A 70 7.29 23.77 8.71
C GLY A 70 6.84 24.81 7.68
N THR A 71 7.79 25.60 7.12
CA THR A 71 7.49 26.52 6.01
C THR A 71 7.21 25.76 4.72
N GLN A 72 8.00 24.71 4.42
CA GLN A 72 7.79 23.85 3.26
C GLN A 72 6.42 23.18 3.30
N VAL A 73 6.03 22.66 4.48
CA VAL A 73 4.73 22.04 4.73
C VAL A 73 3.59 23.05 4.52
N ALA A 74 3.68 24.23 5.14
CA ALA A 74 2.65 25.26 4.98
C ALA A 74 2.46 25.68 3.52
N LEU A 75 3.56 25.87 2.78
CA LEU A 75 3.52 26.17 1.34
C LEU A 75 2.93 25.02 0.52
N ALA A 76 3.34 23.79 0.80
CA ALA A 76 2.82 22.62 0.09
C ALA A 76 1.30 22.44 0.29
N VAL A 77 0.82 22.57 1.53
CA VAL A 77 -0.62 22.52 1.86
C VAL A 77 -1.40 23.62 1.13
N GLY A 78 -0.89 24.85 1.11
CA GLY A 78 -1.54 25.96 0.41
C GLY A 78 -1.55 25.79 -1.11
N LEU A 79 -0.40 25.50 -1.71
CA LEU A 79 -0.25 25.32 -3.17
C LEU A 79 -1.06 24.12 -3.68
N ALA A 80 -1.06 23.00 -2.98
CA ALA A 80 -1.82 21.82 -3.37
C ALA A 80 -3.33 22.09 -3.41
N GLN A 81 -3.85 22.84 -2.43
CA GLN A 81 -5.26 23.25 -2.44
C GLN A 81 -5.58 24.18 -3.61
N LEU A 82 -4.74 25.17 -3.86
CA LEU A 82 -4.92 26.11 -4.95
C LEU A 82 -4.83 25.43 -6.32
N ALA A 83 -3.91 24.50 -6.52
CA ALA A 83 -3.69 23.86 -7.82
C ALA A 83 -4.74 22.77 -8.13
N TRP A 84 -5.11 21.92 -7.17
CA TRP A 84 -5.84 20.68 -7.45
C TRP A 84 -7.15 20.47 -6.69
N LEU A 85 -7.55 21.40 -5.79
CA LEU A 85 -8.82 21.32 -5.05
C LEU A 85 -9.74 22.48 -5.41
N PRO A 86 -10.43 22.46 -6.55
CA PRO A 86 -11.24 23.58 -7.05
C PRO A 86 -12.40 23.97 -6.11
N GLY A 87 -12.88 23.01 -5.29
CA GLY A 87 -13.92 23.28 -4.30
C GLY A 87 -13.46 24.06 -3.07
N VAL A 88 -12.15 24.29 -2.88
CA VAL A 88 -11.60 25.09 -1.77
C VAL A 88 -11.49 26.55 -2.21
N ALA A 89 -12.07 27.48 -1.43
CA ALA A 89 -11.98 28.90 -1.69
C ALA A 89 -10.55 29.42 -1.49
N ASP A 90 -10.10 30.37 -2.35
CA ASP A 90 -8.73 30.88 -2.35
C ASP A 90 -8.32 31.47 -0.99
N PHE A 91 -9.22 32.27 -0.39
CA PHE A 91 -8.93 32.84 0.91
C PHE A 91 -8.75 31.79 2.01
N ALA A 92 -9.50 30.68 1.95
CA ALA A 92 -9.36 29.59 2.91
C ALA A 92 -8.03 28.85 2.70
N ALA A 93 -7.69 28.49 1.46
CA ALA A 93 -6.42 27.85 1.13
C ALA A 93 -5.21 28.68 1.59
N VAL A 94 -5.26 29.99 1.37
CA VAL A 94 -4.16 30.91 1.76
C VAL A 94 -4.13 31.11 3.27
N ASN A 95 -5.24 31.51 3.89
CA ASN A 95 -5.24 31.92 5.30
C ASN A 95 -4.93 30.74 6.23
N GLU A 96 -5.53 29.57 5.98
CA GLU A 96 -5.30 28.41 6.82
C GLU A 96 -3.86 27.86 6.67
N ALA A 97 -3.30 27.88 5.46
CA ALA A 97 -1.90 27.53 5.27
C ALA A 97 -0.93 28.55 5.95
N VAL A 98 -1.27 29.83 5.93
CA VAL A 98 -0.53 30.86 6.68
C VAL A 98 -0.64 30.63 8.19
N ASP A 99 -1.80 30.22 8.68
CA ASP A 99 -2.00 29.94 10.12
C ASP A 99 -1.22 28.71 10.60
N LEU A 100 -0.91 27.72 9.74
CA LEU A 100 -0.01 26.61 10.06
C LEU A 100 1.39 27.08 10.51
N THR A 101 1.85 28.25 10.06
CA THR A 101 3.15 28.79 10.51
C THR A 101 3.17 29.15 12.00
N ALA A 102 2.01 29.31 12.64
CA ALA A 102 1.88 29.60 14.05
C ALA A 102 1.68 28.35 14.93
N ASP A 103 1.60 27.16 14.32
CA ASP A 103 1.57 25.91 15.07
C ASP A 103 2.85 25.75 15.89
N ARG A 104 2.75 25.24 17.14
CA ARG A 104 3.86 25.20 18.08
C ARG A 104 4.85 24.09 17.78
N ASP A 105 4.37 22.99 17.22
CA ASP A 105 5.15 21.76 17.03
C ASP A 105 5.83 21.73 15.67
N ILE A 106 5.13 22.20 14.62
CA ILE A 106 5.58 22.08 13.23
C ILE A 106 5.77 23.43 12.52
N GLY A 107 5.22 24.53 13.06
CA GLY A 107 5.21 25.82 12.41
C GLY A 107 6.55 26.56 12.46
N PHE A 108 6.69 27.58 11.63
CA PHE A 108 7.81 28.51 11.66
C PHE A 108 7.32 29.95 11.48
N LEU A 109 6.90 30.56 12.58
CA LEU A 109 6.25 31.88 12.63
C LEU A 109 7.02 33.00 11.91
N PRO A 110 8.38 33.06 11.96
CA PRO A 110 9.14 34.09 11.23
C PRO A 110 8.87 34.12 9.72
N HIS A 111 8.43 33.00 9.13
CA HIS A 111 8.12 32.91 7.70
C HIS A 111 6.65 33.15 7.34
N ARG A 112 5.80 33.56 8.30
CA ARG A 112 4.36 33.85 8.05
C ARG A 112 4.15 34.84 6.89
N GLY A 113 4.96 35.91 6.82
CA GLY A 113 4.91 36.87 5.73
C GLY A 113 5.31 36.27 4.36
N LEU A 114 6.32 35.40 4.33
CA LEU A 114 6.77 34.74 3.13
C LEU A 114 5.68 33.81 2.58
N VAL A 115 5.11 32.95 3.44
CA VAL A 115 4.03 32.02 3.08
C VAL A 115 2.83 32.79 2.52
N ASN A 116 2.39 33.83 3.21
CA ASN A 116 1.28 34.67 2.75
C ASN A 116 1.55 35.33 1.39
N ALA A 117 2.75 35.90 1.18
CA ALA A 117 3.09 36.56 -0.08
C ALA A 117 3.12 35.58 -1.28
N LEU A 118 3.73 34.41 -1.10
CA LEU A 118 3.81 33.40 -2.15
C LEU A 118 2.43 32.81 -2.49
N LEU A 119 1.63 32.42 -1.48
CA LEU A 119 0.31 31.85 -1.71
C LEU A 119 -0.68 32.86 -2.29
N ARG A 120 -0.67 34.13 -1.86
CA ARG A 120 -1.51 35.16 -2.48
C ARG A 120 -1.13 35.45 -3.94
N ARG A 121 0.14 35.32 -4.31
CA ARG A 121 0.58 35.43 -5.70
C ARG A 121 0.06 34.24 -6.51
N ALA A 122 0.18 33.01 -5.99
CA ALA A 122 -0.30 31.80 -6.62
C ALA A 122 -1.83 31.79 -6.78
N ALA A 123 -2.56 32.33 -5.80
CA ALA A 123 -4.03 32.39 -5.83
C ALA A 123 -4.60 33.35 -6.89
N LYS A 124 -3.79 34.27 -7.45
CA LYS A 124 -4.27 35.20 -8.50
C LYS A 124 -4.67 34.48 -9.79
N ASP A 125 -4.03 33.36 -10.09
CA ASP A 125 -4.30 32.56 -11.28
C ASP A 125 -4.02 31.08 -10.97
N ARG A 126 -5.04 30.35 -10.57
CA ARG A 126 -4.96 28.91 -10.21
C ARG A 126 -4.61 28.03 -11.41
N ASP A 127 -5.11 28.39 -12.60
CA ASP A 127 -4.85 27.62 -13.81
C ASP A 127 -3.40 27.79 -14.26
N ALA A 128 -2.85 29.00 -14.20
CA ALA A 128 -1.43 29.24 -14.43
C ALA A 128 -0.56 28.51 -13.38
N LEU A 129 -0.96 28.51 -12.11
CA LEU A 129 -0.26 27.75 -11.06
C LEU A 129 -0.24 26.26 -11.38
N ARG A 130 -1.40 25.68 -11.67
CA ARG A 130 -1.51 24.25 -12.02
C ARG A 130 -0.66 23.91 -13.24
N THR A 131 -0.79 24.69 -14.32
CA THR A 131 0.02 24.52 -15.53
C THR A 131 1.51 24.58 -15.24
N ALA A 132 1.96 25.53 -14.41
CA ALA A 132 3.37 25.65 -14.03
C ALA A 132 3.88 24.44 -13.22
N LEU A 133 3.07 23.92 -12.29
CA LEU A 133 3.42 22.73 -11.51
C LEU A 133 3.44 21.46 -12.38
N GLU A 134 2.49 21.30 -13.28
CA GLU A 134 2.39 20.16 -14.20
C GLU A 134 3.48 20.14 -15.26
N ALA A 135 3.98 21.32 -15.65
CA ALA A 135 5.12 21.48 -16.58
C ALA A 135 6.46 21.07 -15.94
N LEU A 136 6.56 21.02 -14.61
CA LEU A 136 7.77 20.53 -13.95
C LEU A 136 7.94 19.01 -14.16
N PRO A 137 9.21 18.55 -14.34
CA PRO A 137 9.48 17.13 -14.56
C PRO A 137 8.94 16.24 -13.43
N ALA A 138 8.16 15.22 -13.77
CA ALA A 138 7.59 14.27 -12.80
C ALA A 138 8.66 13.52 -11.99
N ARG A 139 9.88 13.38 -12.50
CA ARG A 139 11.02 12.79 -11.78
C ARG A 139 11.38 13.53 -10.48
N LEU A 140 10.99 14.79 -10.32
CA LEU A 140 11.20 15.55 -9.08
C LEU A 140 10.42 14.95 -7.90
N ASP A 141 9.34 14.23 -8.18
CA ASP A 141 8.52 13.55 -7.17
C ASP A 141 9.06 12.15 -6.84
N ARG A 142 10.24 11.76 -7.36
CA ARG A 142 10.87 10.45 -7.12
C ARG A 142 12.08 10.62 -6.21
N SER A 143 12.10 9.87 -5.14
CA SER A 143 13.29 9.69 -4.32
C SER A 143 14.23 8.63 -4.91
N PRO A 144 15.46 8.50 -4.41
CA PRO A 144 16.35 7.38 -4.78
C PRO A 144 15.72 6.01 -4.52
N PHE A 145 14.92 5.88 -3.47
CA PHE A 145 14.18 4.65 -3.18
C PHE A 145 13.12 4.35 -4.25
N ALA A 146 12.33 5.37 -4.65
CA ALA A 146 11.36 5.20 -5.73
C ALA A 146 12.02 4.76 -7.04
N GLU A 147 13.16 5.35 -7.40
CA GLU A 147 13.93 4.95 -8.59
C GLU A 147 14.43 3.48 -8.48
N LYS A 148 14.94 3.06 -7.30
CA LYS A 148 15.30 1.65 -7.05
C LYS A 148 14.11 0.71 -7.26
N VAL A 149 12.94 1.08 -6.72
CA VAL A 149 11.71 0.28 -6.83
C VAL A 149 11.23 0.19 -8.28
N LEU A 150 11.24 1.32 -9.02
CA LEU A 150 10.86 1.33 -10.44
C LEU A 150 11.80 0.47 -11.29
N ALA A 151 13.11 0.56 -11.07
CA ALA A 151 14.10 -0.27 -11.74
C ALA A 151 13.86 -1.76 -11.45
N ALA A 152 13.58 -2.13 -10.19
CA ALA A 152 13.26 -3.50 -9.81
C ALA A 152 11.95 -3.98 -10.44
N ALA A 153 10.89 -3.16 -10.44
CA ALA A 153 9.60 -3.48 -11.04
C ALA A 153 9.72 -3.76 -12.54
N LEU A 154 10.50 -2.94 -13.24
CA LEU A 154 10.66 -2.95 -14.69
C LEU A 154 11.86 -3.76 -15.18
N ALA A 155 12.59 -4.46 -14.32
CA ALA A 155 13.76 -5.23 -14.71
C ALA A 155 13.61 -6.10 -15.99
N PRO A 156 12.40 -6.69 -16.26
CA PRO A 156 12.15 -7.38 -17.52
C PRO A 156 11.95 -6.47 -18.72
N HIS A 157 11.66 -5.18 -18.53
CA HIS A 157 11.19 -4.26 -19.58
C HIS A 157 12.20 -3.21 -20.07
N SER A 158 13.31 -2.98 -19.39
CA SER A 158 14.47 -2.08 -19.67
C SER A 158 14.27 -0.88 -20.62
N GLN A 159 13.19 -0.07 -20.45
CA GLN A 159 12.94 1.12 -21.26
C GLN A 159 12.59 2.34 -20.39
N ALA A 160 13.19 3.50 -20.68
CA ALA A 160 12.92 4.76 -20.00
C ALA A 160 11.43 5.17 -20.10
N GLN A 161 10.78 4.90 -21.23
CA GLN A 161 9.34 5.15 -21.43
C GLN A 161 8.47 4.33 -20.47
N ALA A 162 8.84 3.09 -20.18
CA ALA A 162 8.15 2.24 -19.21
C ALA A 162 8.22 2.82 -17.80
N THR A 163 9.35 3.41 -17.41
CA THR A 163 9.54 4.09 -16.11
C THR A 163 8.60 5.28 -15.97
N GLU A 164 8.51 6.14 -16.99
CA GLU A 164 7.59 7.30 -16.97
C GLU A 164 6.13 6.87 -16.94
N ALA A 165 5.74 5.87 -17.75
CA ALA A 165 4.38 5.35 -17.80
C ALA A 165 3.97 4.76 -16.44
N LEU A 166 4.84 3.94 -15.83
CA LEU A 166 4.58 3.34 -14.52
C LEU A 166 4.48 4.43 -13.44
N TRP A 167 5.42 5.38 -13.42
CA TRP A 167 5.39 6.46 -12.43
C TRP A 167 4.15 7.34 -12.56
N THR A 168 3.76 7.69 -13.78
CA THR A 168 2.53 8.47 -14.04
C THR A 168 1.32 7.79 -13.42
N ARG A 169 1.19 6.46 -13.59
CA ARG A 169 0.11 5.69 -12.97
C ARG A 169 0.22 5.67 -11.45
N LEU A 170 1.42 5.40 -10.88
CA LEU A 170 1.64 5.34 -9.43
C LEU A 170 1.42 6.69 -8.74
N SER A 171 1.53 7.78 -9.47
CA SER A 171 1.26 9.14 -8.99
C SER A 171 -0.24 9.50 -8.99
N GLN A 172 -1.12 8.62 -9.48
CA GLN A 172 -2.56 8.81 -9.38
C GLN A 172 -3.13 8.08 -8.15
N PRO A 173 -4.28 8.50 -7.61
CA PRO A 173 -5.00 7.71 -6.62
C PRO A 173 -5.30 6.29 -7.15
N PRO A 174 -5.22 5.25 -6.32
CA PRO A 174 -5.53 3.90 -6.77
C PRO A 174 -7.02 3.75 -7.07
N HIS A 175 -7.34 2.96 -8.09
CA HIS A 175 -8.71 2.52 -8.31
C HIS A 175 -9.11 1.53 -7.21
N ALA A 176 -10.30 1.73 -6.63
CA ALA A 176 -10.82 0.80 -5.64
C ALA A 176 -11.19 -0.54 -6.29
N ALA A 177 -10.75 -1.63 -5.70
CA ALA A 177 -11.14 -2.98 -6.05
C ALA A 177 -11.91 -3.60 -4.88
N PHE A 178 -12.90 -4.43 -5.20
CA PHE A 178 -13.83 -4.95 -4.20
C PHE A 178 -13.93 -6.47 -4.30
N ARG A 179 -14.31 -7.08 -3.19
CA ARG A 179 -14.67 -8.50 -3.10
C ARG A 179 -16.12 -8.62 -2.65
N LEU A 180 -16.88 -9.43 -3.35
CA LEU A 180 -18.20 -9.88 -2.89
C LEU A 180 -18.02 -10.85 -1.71
N LEU A 181 -18.77 -10.64 -0.64
CA LEU A 181 -18.80 -11.52 0.53
C LEU A 181 -20.10 -12.34 0.58
N ARG A 182 -21.23 -11.71 0.23
CA ARG A 182 -22.55 -12.32 0.19
C ARG A 182 -23.51 -11.52 -0.69
N GLY A 183 -24.63 -12.12 -1.07
CA GLY A 183 -25.66 -11.46 -1.87
C GLY A 183 -25.26 -11.28 -3.33
N GLU A 184 -25.73 -10.22 -3.94
CA GLU A 184 -25.52 -9.91 -5.36
C GLU A 184 -24.52 -8.78 -5.55
N ILE A 185 -23.94 -8.70 -6.76
CA ILE A 185 -23.06 -7.61 -7.16
C ILE A 185 -23.91 -6.36 -7.34
N PRO A 186 -23.64 -5.25 -6.61
CA PRO A 186 -24.44 -4.04 -6.72
C PRO A 186 -24.24 -3.35 -8.08
N GLU A 187 -25.21 -2.55 -8.48
CA GLU A 187 -25.09 -1.70 -9.65
C GLU A 187 -23.83 -0.81 -9.57
N GLY A 188 -23.16 -0.63 -10.68
CA GLY A 188 -21.90 0.14 -10.77
C GLY A 188 -20.63 -0.66 -10.44
N LEU A 189 -20.74 -1.93 -10.04
CA LEU A 189 -19.62 -2.85 -9.95
C LEU A 189 -19.69 -3.94 -11.03
N THR A 190 -18.56 -4.32 -11.58
CA THR A 190 -18.43 -5.39 -12.58
C THR A 190 -17.32 -6.35 -12.21
N PRO A 191 -17.44 -7.65 -12.55
CA PRO A 191 -16.35 -8.61 -12.38
C PRO A 191 -15.11 -8.17 -13.17
N ASP A 192 -13.95 -8.34 -12.57
CA ASP A 192 -12.66 -8.12 -13.23
C ASP A 192 -12.28 -9.39 -14.04
N PRO A 193 -12.21 -9.31 -15.37
CA PRO A 193 -11.92 -10.50 -16.18
C PRO A 193 -10.51 -11.06 -15.97
N ALA A 194 -9.57 -10.22 -15.51
CA ALA A 194 -8.19 -10.62 -15.28
C ALA A 194 -7.88 -11.00 -13.82
N ALA A 195 -8.85 -10.85 -12.90
CA ALA A 195 -8.65 -11.18 -11.48
C ALA A 195 -9.91 -11.88 -10.92
N PRO A 196 -9.99 -13.20 -10.97
CA PRO A 196 -11.17 -13.96 -10.51
C PRO A 196 -11.60 -13.58 -9.08
N GLY A 197 -12.88 -13.29 -8.90
CA GLY A 197 -13.46 -12.88 -7.62
C GLY A 197 -13.29 -11.40 -7.28
N CYS A 198 -12.56 -10.64 -8.09
CA CYS A 198 -12.39 -9.20 -7.95
C CYS A 198 -13.53 -8.47 -8.69
N LEU A 199 -14.02 -7.39 -8.06
CA LEU A 199 -14.97 -6.46 -8.67
C LEU A 199 -14.30 -5.11 -8.87
N ARG A 200 -14.60 -4.45 -9.97
CA ARG A 200 -14.14 -3.12 -10.33
C ARG A 200 -15.31 -2.15 -10.36
N GLN A 201 -15.06 -0.93 -9.94
CA GLN A 201 -16.04 0.15 -10.10
C GLN A 201 -16.09 0.58 -11.57
N ALA A 202 -17.29 0.66 -12.14
CA ALA A 202 -17.49 1.20 -13.48
C ALA A 202 -17.17 2.71 -13.47
N GLU A 203 -16.71 3.22 -14.61
CA GLU A 203 -16.40 4.65 -14.75
C GLU A 203 -17.63 5.52 -14.44
N GLY A 204 -17.44 6.53 -13.61
CA GLY A 204 -18.53 7.42 -13.18
C GLY A 204 -19.53 6.85 -12.19
N ALA A 205 -19.44 5.55 -11.85
CA ALA A 205 -20.34 4.96 -10.87
C ALA A 205 -20.04 5.50 -9.45
N PRO A 206 -21.07 5.66 -8.58
CA PRO A 206 -20.87 6.07 -7.21
C PRO A 206 -20.13 5.01 -6.41
N PHE A 207 -19.35 5.43 -5.40
CA PHE A 207 -18.70 4.52 -4.47
C PHE A 207 -19.75 3.71 -3.68
N PRO A 208 -19.69 2.36 -3.62
CA PRO A 208 -20.73 1.50 -3.11
C PRO A 208 -20.80 1.46 -1.58
N ARG A 209 -20.95 2.64 -0.94
CA ARG A 209 -20.87 2.80 0.51
C ARG A 209 -21.90 1.95 1.26
N ALA A 210 -23.17 2.01 0.86
CA ALA A 210 -24.23 1.27 1.53
C ALA A 210 -24.02 -0.25 1.50
N TRP A 211 -23.53 -0.77 0.37
CA TRP A 211 -23.19 -2.19 0.21
C TRP A 211 -22.02 -2.62 1.11
N LEU A 212 -21.00 -1.75 1.26
CA LEU A 212 -19.89 -2.01 2.17
C LEU A 212 -20.30 -1.94 3.64
N GLU A 213 -21.17 -0.99 4.00
CA GLU A 213 -21.70 -0.81 5.35
C GLU A 213 -22.63 -1.96 5.75
N ALA A 214 -23.40 -2.51 4.80
CA ALA A 214 -24.21 -3.73 4.99
C ALA A 214 -23.35 -4.97 5.22
N GLY A 215 -22.04 -4.93 4.90
CA GLY A 215 -21.13 -6.06 5.03
C GLY A 215 -21.29 -7.09 3.91
N ASP A 216 -21.90 -6.72 2.78
CA ASP A 216 -22.08 -7.58 1.62
C ASP A 216 -20.84 -7.64 0.74
N GLY A 217 -19.95 -6.66 0.92
CA GLY A 217 -18.66 -6.59 0.26
C GLY A 217 -17.55 -6.00 1.11
N MET A 218 -16.36 -5.99 0.55
CA MET A 218 -15.19 -5.34 1.15
C MET A 218 -14.28 -4.75 0.10
N VAL A 219 -13.57 -3.68 0.47
CA VAL A 219 -12.45 -3.17 -0.32
C VAL A 219 -11.26 -4.10 -0.13
N GLN A 220 -10.72 -4.62 -1.22
CA GLN A 220 -9.52 -5.45 -1.20
C GLN A 220 -8.76 -5.28 -2.51
N ASP A 221 -7.44 -5.06 -2.41
CA ASP A 221 -6.61 -4.93 -3.60
C ASP A 221 -6.69 -6.14 -4.54
N ARG A 222 -6.57 -5.85 -5.82
CA ARG A 222 -6.64 -6.83 -6.92
C ARG A 222 -5.59 -7.93 -6.79
N SER A 223 -4.34 -7.58 -6.44
CA SER A 223 -3.25 -8.55 -6.28
C SER A 223 -3.47 -9.46 -5.08
N SER A 224 -3.98 -8.92 -3.98
CA SER A 224 -4.36 -9.70 -2.79
C SER A 224 -5.50 -10.69 -3.08
N GLN A 225 -6.43 -10.34 -3.98
CA GLN A 225 -7.50 -11.24 -4.42
C GLN A 225 -6.96 -12.31 -5.37
N ALA A 226 -6.12 -11.91 -6.35
CA ALA A 226 -5.49 -12.82 -7.29
C ALA A 226 -4.58 -13.85 -6.59
N LEU A 227 -3.87 -13.45 -5.54
CA LEU A 227 -3.10 -14.36 -4.70
C LEU A 227 -3.95 -15.53 -4.18
N LEU A 228 -5.21 -15.27 -3.80
CA LEU A 228 -6.14 -16.27 -3.28
C LEU A 228 -6.87 -17.07 -4.37
N ALA A 229 -6.64 -16.75 -5.64
CA ALA A 229 -7.18 -17.52 -6.78
C ALA A 229 -6.30 -18.72 -7.18
N TYR A 230 -5.46 -19.20 -6.26
CA TYR A 230 -4.65 -20.41 -6.50
C TYR A 230 -5.51 -21.65 -6.76
N ALA A 231 -5.02 -22.56 -7.60
CA ALA A 231 -5.60 -23.86 -7.83
C ALA A 231 -4.81 -24.92 -7.03
N TRP A 232 -5.51 -25.68 -6.21
CA TRP A 232 -4.92 -26.78 -5.44
C TRP A 232 -5.97 -27.88 -5.25
N GLU A 233 -5.64 -29.10 -5.62
CA GLU A 233 -6.61 -30.20 -5.72
C GLU A 233 -7.04 -30.78 -4.36
N ARG A 234 -6.27 -30.48 -3.28
CA ARG A 234 -6.57 -30.99 -1.94
C ARG A 234 -7.48 -30.04 -1.19
N THR A 235 -8.39 -30.58 -0.42
CA THR A 235 -9.18 -29.85 0.56
C THR A 235 -8.41 -29.79 1.88
N PRO A 236 -7.97 -28.61 2.35
CA PRO A 236 -7.28 -28.49 3.62
C PRO A 236 -8.25 -28.78 4.78
N THR A 237 -7.75 -29.38 5.85
CA THR A 237 -8.45 -29.51 7.11
C THR A 237 -7.98 -28.45 8.11
N ARG A 238 -6.74 -28.02 7.98
CA ARG A 238 -6.11 -27.04 8.88
C ARG A 238 -5.30 -26.01 8.10
N ILE A 239 -5.66 -24.73 8.25
CA ILE A 239 -5.06 -23.60 7.55
C ILE A 239 -4.41 -22.65 8.55
N LEU A 240 -3.25 -22.11 8.21
CA LEU A 240 -2.58 -21.01 8.91
C LEU A 240 -2.48 -19.77 8.01
N ASP A 241 -2.94 -18.62 8.52
CA ASP A 241 -2.58 -17.29 8.03
C ASP A 241 -1.55 -16.69 9.02
N ALA A 242 -0.29 -16.70 8.63
CA ALA A 242 0.82 -16.46 9.56
C ALA A 242 1.06 -14.97 9.86
N CYS A 243 0.52 -14.03 9.04
CA CYS A 243 0.62 -12.57 9.25
C CYS A 243 -0.71 -11.91 8.85
N ALA A 244 -1.76 -12.19 9.60
CA ALA A 244 -3.14 -12.15 9.15
C ALA A 244 -3.77 -10.74 9.05
N ALA A 245 -3.35 -9.78 9.90
CA ALA A 245 -4.01 -8.47 9.93
C ALA A 245 -3.67 -7.59 8.71
N PRO A 246 -4.66 -6.83 8.21
CA PRO A 246 -5.95 -6.49 8.81
C PRO A 246 -7.09 -7.49 8.57
N GLY A 247 -6.86 -8.64 7.92
CA GLY A 247 -7.85 -9.72 7.78
C GLY A 247 -8.44 -9.90 6.38
N GLY A 248 -7.96 -9.17 5.38
CA GLY A 248 -8.45 -9.32 4.01
C GLY A 248 -8.18 -10.70 3.42
N LYS A 249 -6.97 -11.24 3.63
CA LYS A 249 -6.58 -12.57 3.16
C LYS A 249 -7.20 -13.66 4.03
N THR A 250 -7.23 -13.49 5.35
CA THR A 250 -7.94 -14.39 6.28
C THR A 250 -9.41 -14.55 5.91
N THR A 251 -10.11 -13.43 5.61
CA THR A 251 -11.50 -13.44 5.10
C THR A 251 -11.61 -14.27 3.82
N GLY A 252 -10.71 -14.06 2.88
CA GLY A 252 -10.71 -14.82 1.63
C GLY A 252 -10.46 -16.30 1.81
N LEU A 253 -9.58 -16.71 2.73
CA LEU A 253 -9.34 -18.10 3.10
C LEU A 253 -10.57 -18.74 3.74
N ALA A 254 -11.21 -18.05 4.70
CA ALA A 254 -12.42 -18.53 5.38
C ALA A 254 -13.60 -18.71 4.41
N LEU A 255 -13.77 -17.82 3.44
CA LEU A 255 -14.80 -17.93 2.40
C LEU A 255 -14.53 -19.08 1.42
N ARG A 256 -13.25 -19.28 1.08
CA ARG A 256 -12.84 -20.35 0.14
C ARG A 256 -12.92 -21.73 0.75
N HIS A 257 -12.68 -21.84 2.05
CA HIS A 257 -12.63 -23.10 2.78
C HIS A 257 -13.58 -23.08 3.99
N PRO A 258 -14.91 -23.12 3.75
CA PRO A 258 -15.88 -23.03 4.83
C PRO A 258 -15.78 -24.24 5.77
N GLY A 259 -15.82 -23.99 7.08
CA GLY A 259 -15.78 -25.03 8.11
C GLY A 259 -14.39 -25.62 8.43
N VAL A 260 -13.32 -25.11 7.79
CA VAL A 260 -11.93 -25.51 8.06
C VAL A 260 -11.46 -24.95 9.41
N GLU A 261 -10.53 -25.63 10.07
CA GLU A 261 -9.77 -25.06 11.19
C GLU A 261 -8.81 -23.98 10.66
N LEU A 262 -9.14 -22.71 10.85
CA LEU A 262 -8.34 -21.57 10.40
C LEU A 262 -7.72 -20.88 11.61
N VAL A 263 -6.38 -20.88 11.66
CA VAL A 263 -5.58 -20.14 12.65
C VAL A 263 -5.00 -18.90 11.98
N ALA A 264 -5.12 -17.73 12.65
CA ALA A 264 -4.66 -16.44 12.16
C ALA A 264 -3.74 -15.80 13.19
N LEU A 265 -2.48 -15.54 12.84
CA LEU A 265 -1.50 -14.95 13.74
C LEU A 265 -1.30 -13.46 13.44
N GLU A 266 -1.28 -12.65 14.48
CA GLU A 266 -0.91 -11.24 14.41
C GLU A 266 -0.18 -10.84 15.69
N GLN A 267 1.01 -10.24 15.54
CA GLN A 267 1.84 -9.90 16.71
C GLN A 267 1.36 -8.66 17.48
N GLN A 268 0.63 -7.74 16.81
CA GLN A 268 0.17 -6.49 17.43
C GLN A 268 -1.27 -6.63 17.94
N PRO A 269 -1.50 -6.46 19.27
CA PRO A 269 -2.84 -6.65 19.87
C PRO A 269 -3.93 -5.82 19.19
N GLY A 270 -3.68 -4.53 18.93
CA GLY A 270 -4.67 -3.64 18.29
C GLY A 270 -5.04 -4.06 16.86
N ARG A 271 -4.09 -4.63 16.10
CA ARG A 271 -4.34 -5.19 14.77
C ARG A 271 -5.09 -6.52 14.85
N ALA A 272 -4.77 -7.37 15.82
CA ALA A 272 -5.50 -8.61 16.08
C ALA A 272 -6.96 -8.35 16.48
N ASP A 273 -7.22 -7.32 17.28
CA ASP A 273 -8.58 -6.93 17.64
C ASP A 273 -9.37 -6.40 16.44
N ARG A 274 -8.70 -5.68 15.53
CA ARG A 274 -9.31 -5.28 14.24
C ARG A 274 -9.67 -6.51 13.40
N LEU A 275 -8.77 -7.48 13.32
CA LEU A 275 -9.01 -8.75 12.62
C LEU A 275 -10.21 -9.49 13.21
N ARG A 276 -10.30 -9.63 14.53
CA ARG A 276 -11.44 -10.26 15.21
C ARG A 276 -12.75 -9.57 14.88
N ARG A 277 -12.80 -8.23 14.97
CA ARG A 277 -13.99 -7.44 14.58
C ARG A 277 -14.36 -7.65 13.12
N THR A 278 -13.36 -7.65 12.23
CA THR A 278 -13.55 -7.86 10.80
C THR A 278 -14.21 -9.21 10.51
N LEU A 279 -13.72 -10.29 11.13
CA LEU A 279 -14.29 -11.65 10.97
C LEU A 279 -15.70 -11.75 11.57
N ALA A 280 -15.89 -11.22 12.79
CA ALA A 280 -17.20 -11.24 13.47
C ALA A 280 -18.30 -10.51 12.67
N GLN A 281 -18.00 -9.32 12.14
CA GLN A 281 -18.93 -8.56 11.29
C GLN A 281 -19.36 -9.32 10.02
N ARG A 282 -18.55 -10.27 9.57
CA ARG A 282 -18.80 -11.08 8.37
C ARG A 282 -19.33 -12.47 8.68
N GLY A 283 -19.52 -12.80 9.96
CA GLY A 283 -19.95 -14.13 10.38
C GLY A 283 -18.92 -15.24 10.12
N LEU A 284 -17.64 -14.88 9.95
CA LEU A 284 -16.55 -15.80 9.68
C LEU A 284 -15.83 -16.19 10.97
N LYS A 285 -15.31 -17.43 11.01
CA LYS A 285 -14.61 -17.97 12.16
C LYS A 285 -13.14 -18.21 11.83
N ALA A 286 -12.26 -17.78 12.73
CA ALA A 286 -10.86 -18.17 12.80
C ALA A 286 -10.40 -18.06 14.24
N GLU A 287 -9.45 -18.89 14.63
CA GLU A 287 -8.71 -18.72 15.87
C GLU A 287 -7.67 -17.58 15.69
N VAL A 288 -7.86 -16.43 16.35
CA VAL A 288 -6.93 -15.31 16.24
C VAL A 288 -6.01 -15.29 17.45
N ALA A 289 -4.74 -15.65 17.24
CA ALA A 289 -3.71 -15.62 18.28
C ALA A 289 -2.84 -14.36 18.16
N VAL A 290 -2.60 -13.69 19.30
CA VAL A 290 -1.67 -12.55 19.37
C VAL A 290 -0.28 -13.11 19.64
N ALA A 291 0.54 -13.24 18.60
CA ALA A 291 1.86 -13.85 18.70
C ALA A 291 2.77 -13.41 17.54
N GLU A 292 4.08 -13.42 17.77
CA GLU A 292 5.06 -13.43 16.69
C GLU A 292 5.06 -14.81 16.03
N ALA A 293 4.86 -14.84 14.70
CA ALA A 293 4.50 -16.09 14.03
C ALA A 293 5.60 -17.16 14.07
N ALA A 294 6.88 -16.82 13.95
CA ALA A 294 7.95 -17.80 14.01
C ALA A 294 8.06 -18.42 15.41
N ALA A 295 8.03 -17.61 16.45
CA ALA A 295 8.05 -18.10 17.83
C ALA A 295 6.83 -18.96 18.17
N TRP A 296 5.64 -18.55 17.68
CA TRP A 296 4.44 -19.34 17.85
C TRP A 296 4.53 -20.72 17.16
N LEU A 297 5.05 -20.75 15.93
CA LEU A 297 5.27 -21.99 15.18
C LEU A 297 6.31 -22.89 15.84
N GLU A 298 7.34 -22.32 16.44
CA GLU A 298 8.35 -23.06 17.21
C GLU A 298 7.72 -23.75 18.45
N ALA A 299 6.84 -23.03 19.16
CA ALA A 299 6.20 -23.49 20.39
C ALA A 299 5.02 -24.46 20.16
N ASN A 300 4.37 -24.42 18.99
CA ASN A 300 3.18 -25.21 18.68
C ASN A 300 3.48 -26.31 17.66
N PRO A 301 3.59 -27.58 18.05
CA PRO A 301 4.12 -28.67 17.23
C PRO A 301 3.17 -29.20 16.13
N GLY A 302 1.97 -28.65 15.99
CA GLY A 302 1.02 -29.06 14.96
C GLY A 302 1.49 -28.71 13.53
N THR A 303 0.96 -29.42 12.54
CA THR A 303 1.19 -29.13 11.11
C THR A 303 -0.07 -28.56 10.47
N PHE A 304 0.11 -27.92 9.32
CA PHE A 304 -0.95 -27.31 8.52
C PHE A 304 -0.94 -27.84 7.10
N ASP A 305 -2.14 -28.06 6.54
CA ASP A 305 -2.28 -28.47 5.14
C ASP A 305 -2.03 -27.28 4.19
N LEU A 306 -2.43 -26.08 4.61
CA LEU A 306 -2.21 -24.85 3.88
C LEU A 306 -1.64 -23.78 4.83
N ILE A 307 -0.53 -23.17 4.44
CA ILE A 307 0.05 -22.01 5.12
C ILE A 307 0.09 -20.85 4.14
N LEU A 308 -0.55 -19.74 4.49
CA LEU A 308 -0.35 -18.46 3.85
C LEU A 308 0.58 -17.62 4.71
N LEU A 309 1.73 -17.25 4.15
CA LEU A 309 2.68 -16.34 4.75
C LEU A 309 2.73 -15.04 3.91
N ASP A 310 1.83 -14.11 4.21
CA ASP A 310 1.86 -12.74 3.70
C ASP A 310 2.83 -11.93 4.57
N ALA A 311 4.12 -12.03 4.24
CA ALA A 311 5.18 -11.61 5.13
C ALA A 311 5.28 -10.08 5.27
N PRO A 312 5.68 -9.57 6.45
CA PRO A 312 5.97 -8.15 6.61
C PRO A 312 7.10 -7.76 5.66
N CYS A 313 6.91 -6.67 4.90
CA CYS A 313 7.82 -6.25 3.83
C CYS A 313 7.92 -4.72 3.75
N SER A 314 8.77 -4.23 2.85
CA SER A 314 8.94 -2.79 2.59
C SER A 314 7.63 -2.11 2.14
N GLY A 315 6.71 -2.87 1.53
CA GLY A 315 5.52 -2.33 0.89
C GLY A 315 5.81 -1.63 -0.44
N SER A 316 6.98 -1.84 -1.04
CA SER A 316 7.43 -1.15 -2.26
C SER A 316 6.49 -1.34 -3.46
N GLY A 317 5.63 -2.35 -3.44
CA GLY A 317 4.57 -2.56 -4.43
C GLY A 317 3.32 -1.70 -4.21
N THR A 318 3.22 -0.98 -3.08
CA THR A 318 2.02 -0.23 -2.68
C THR A 318 2.18 1.29 -2.80
N LEU A 319 3.15 1.78 -3.60
CA LEU A 319 3.45 3.22 -3.73
C LEU A 319 2.24 4.06 -4.14
N GLN A 320 1.34 3.50 -4.93
CA GLN A 320 0.12 4.20 -5.36
C GLN A 320 -0.84 4.45 -4.20
N LYS A 321 -0.96 3.48 -3.29
CA LYS A 321 -1.82 3.54 -2.09
C LYS A 321 -1.15 4.29 -0.94
N HIS A 322 0.17 4.17 -0.84
CA HIS A 322 1.02 4.74 0.20
C HIS A 322 2.02 5.73 -0.41
N PRO A 323 1.55 6.95 -0.78
CA PRO A 323 2.39 7.94 -1.46
C PRO A 323 3.50 8.53 -0.58
N GLU A 324 3.52 8.24 0.70
CA GLU A 324 4.63 8.55 1.62
C GLU A 324 5.83 7.61 1.43
N LEU A 325 5.63 6.36 1.00
CA LEU A 325 6.70 5.37 0.91
C LEU A 325 7.89 5.79 0.02
N PRO A 326 7.70 6.47 -1.12
CA PRO A 326 8.81 7.02 -1.87
C PRO A 326 9.79 7.84 -1.01
N TRP A 327 9.28 8.57 -0.05
CA TRP A 327 10.03 9.50 0.78
C TRP A 327 10.65 8.86 2.03
N LEU A 328 10.21 7.67 2.39
CA LEU A 328 10.65 6.91 3.58
C LEU A 328 11.75 5.88 3.29
N GLY A 329 12.36 5.89 2.10
CA GLY A 329 13.31 4.86 1.68
C GLY A 329 14.47 4.63 2.65
N ASP A 330 15.02 5.69 3.23
CA ASP A 330 16.13 5.62 4.19
C ASP A 330 15.69 5.06 5.56
N ALA A 331 14.40 5.13 5.89
CA ALA A 331 13.84 4.54 7.11
C ALA A 331 13.47 3.05 6.95
N ILE A 332 13.55 2.51 5.73
CA ILE A 332 13.25 1.09 5.44
C ILE A 332 14.51 0.25 5.64
N ASP A 333 14.56 -0.47 6.76
CA ASP A 333 15.62 -1.44 7.04
C ASP A 333 15.37 -2.75 6.26
N LEU A 334 15.73 -2.76 4.98
CA LEU A 334 15.55 -3.91 4.09
C LEU A 334 16.32 -5.16 4.56
N PRO A 335 17.59 -5.08 5.04
CA PRO A 335 18.28 -6.22 5.62
C PRO A 335 17.53 -6.85 6.80
N ARG A 336 16.99 -6.05 7.70
CA ARG A 336 16.18 -6.54 8.83
C ARG A 336 14.90 -7.21 8.36
N LEU A 337 14.18 -6.62 7.40
CA LEU A 337 12.96 -7.19 6.84
C LEU A 337 13.23 -8.55 6.18
N THR A 338 14.26 -8.66 5.37
CA THR A 338 14.62 -9.92 4.70
C THR A 338 15.05 -11.00 5.68
N ALA A 339 15.71 -10.64 6.78
CA ALA A 339 16.05 -11.59 7.86
C ALA A 339 14.79 -12.11 8.58
N ILE A 340 13.83 -11.23 8.88
CA ILE A 340 12.53 -11.61 9.46
C ILE A 340 11.77 -12.54 8.51
N GLN A 341 11.70 -12.20 7.23
CA GLN A 341 11.02 -12.98 6.20
C GLN A 341 11.60 -14.40 6.09
N ARG A 342 12.93 -14.54 6.10
CA ARG A 342 13.60 -15.85 6.08
C ARG A 342 13.25 -16.69 7.31
N ARG A 343 13.30 -16.10 8.50
CA ARG A 343 12.95 -16.80 9.75
C ARG A 343 11.50 -17.28 9.72
N LEU A 344 10.56 -16.42 9.28
CA LEU A 344 9.15 -16.77 9.14
C LEU A 344 8.96 -17.91 8.12
N LEU A 345 9.62 -17.81 6.96
CA LEU A 345 9.52 -18.80 5.90
C LEU A 345 10.08 -20.17 6.33
N GLU A 346 11.17 -20.18 7.07
CA GLU A 346 11.77 -21.40 7.63
C GLU A 346 10.87 -22.06 8.67
N ALA A 347 10.30 -21.27 9.59
CA ALA A 347 9.37 -21.76 10.60
C ALA A 347 8.08 -22.33 9.95
N ALA A 348 7.52 -21.62 8.98
CA ALA A 348 6.34 -22.07 8.22
C ALA A 348 6.60 -23.36 7.45
N ALA A 349 7.73 -23.46 6.74
CA ALA A 349 8.14 -24.66 6.02
C ALA A 349 8.31 -25.89 6.94
N GLY A 350 8.78 -25.66 8.17
CA GLY A 350 8.92 -26.72 9.19
C GLY A 350 7.58 -27.27 9.70
N ARG A 351 6.48 -26.52 9.53
CA ARG A 351 5.13 -26.89 9.98
C ARG A 351 4.18 -27.30 8.83
N LEU A 352 4.72 -27.45 7.63
CA LEU A 352 3.92 -27.91 6.50
C LEU A 352 3.68 -29.42 6.60
N ALA A 353 2.42 -29.83 6.52
CA ALA A 353 2.02 -31.23 6.51
C ALA A 353 2.54 -31.96 5.24
N PRO A 354 2.69 -33.29 5.24
CA PRO A 354 2.99 -34.03 4.03
C PRO A 354 1.95 -33.78 2.93
N GLY A 355 2.40 -33.35 1.75
CA GLY A 355 1.56 -32.89 0.64
C GLY A 355 0.84 -31.57 0.89
N GLY A 356 1.21 -30.83 1.95
CA GLY A 356 0.68 -29.50 2.23
C GLY A 356 1.23 -28.43 1.28
N LEU A 357 0.56 -27.28 1.23
CA LEU A 357 0.88 -26.13 0.39
C LEU A 357 1.30 -24.95 1.25
N LEU A 358 2.49 -24.40 1.02
CA LEU A 358 2.95 -23.11 1.57
C LEU A 358 2.94 -22.07 0.46
N ILE A 359 2.20 -21.00 0.66
CA ILE A 359 2.18 -19.82 -0.19
C ILE A 359 2.90 -18.69 0.56
N TYR A 360 4.04 -18.26 0.02
CA TYR A 360 4.74 -17.06 0.45
C TYR A 360 4.37 -15.88 -0.43
N ALA A 361 4.14 -14.72 0.17
CA ALA A 361 3.75 -13.52 -0.54
C ALA A 361 4.29 -12.26 0.13
N VAL A 362 4.58 -11.23 -0.68
CA VAL A 362 4.94 -9.87 -0.26
C VAL A 362 4.35 -8.84 -1.23
N CYS A 363 3.84 -7.72 -0.71
CA CYS A 363 3.47 -6.57 -1.53
C CYS A 363 4.70 -5.71 -1.85
N SER A 364 5.67 -6.31 -2.56
CA SER A 364 6.95 -5.70 -2.88
C SER A 364 7.39 -6.05 -4.29
N TRP A 365 8.03 -5.09 -4.99
CA TRP A 365 8.74 -5.34 -6.24
C TRP A 365 10.22 -5.65 -6.04
N LEU A 366 10.76 -5.45 -4.83
CA LEU A 366 12.17 -5.68 -4.55
C LEU A 366 12.49 -7.18 -4.58
N PRO A 367 13.43 -7.63 -5.42
CA PRO A 367 13.75 -9.04 -5.57
C PRO A 367 14.30 -9.67 -4.28
N GLU A 368 14.92 -8.87 -3.41
CA GLU A 368 15.46 -9.30 -2.12
C GLU A 368 14.35 -9.86 -1.20
N GLU A 369 13.10 -9.36 -1.33
CA GLU A 369 11.95 -9.77 -0.52
C GLU A 369 11.12 -10.89 -1.16
N GLY A 370 11.31 -11.18 -2.43
CA GLY A 370 10.52 -12.16 -3.20
C GLY A 370 11.37 -13.30 -3.75
N VAL A 371 11.82 -13.13 -5.00
CA VAL A 371 12.52 -14.20 -5.74
C VAL A 371 13.81 -14.68 -5.06
N ALA A 372 14.52 -13.81 -4.34
CA ALA A 372 15.69 -14.21 -3.57
C ALA A 372 15.36 -15.19 -2.44
N HIS A 373 14.19 -15.05 -1.82
CA HIS A 373 13.73 -16.01 -0.81
C HIS A 373 13.29 -17.34 -1.41
N ARG A 374 12.65 -17.31 -2.57
CA ARG A 374 12.35 -18.52 -3.35
C ARG A 374 13.62 -19.34 -3.64
N ASP A 375 14.64 -18.66 -4.16
CA ASP A 375 15.89 -19.31 -4.56
C ASP A 375 16.68 -19.82 -3.33
N TRP A 376 16.66 -19.05 -2.24
CA TRP A 376 17.23 -19.48 -0.96
C TRP A 376 16.51 -20.71 -0.37
N LEU A 377 15.16 -20.71 -0.35
CA LEU A 377 14.37 -21.79 0.23
C LEU A 377 14.64 -23.13 -0.47
N ARG A 378 14.82 -23.12 -1.79
CA ARG A 378 15.16 -24.30 -2.57
C ARG A 378 16.46 -24.95 -2.10
N GLY A 379 17.48 -24.17 -1.74
CA GLY A 379 18.72 -24.68 -1.18
C GLY A 379 18.59 -25.13 0.28
N ALA A 380 17.85 -24.34 1.09
CA ALA A 380 17.68 -24.60 2.53
C ALA A 380 16.73 -25.77 2.83
N ARG A 381 15.76 -26.04 1.94
CA ARG A 381 14.72 -27.08 2.11
C ARG A 381 14.52 -27.91 0.84
N PRO A 382 15.49 -28.77 0.47
CA PRO A 382 15.45 -29.53 -0.79
C PRO A 382 14.32 -30.56 -0.87
N ASN A 383 13.67 -30.85 0.25
CA ASN A 383 12.46 -31.68 0.32
C ASN A 383 11.17 -30.96 -0.09
N LEU A 384 11.22 -29.64 -0.24
CA LEU A 384 10.08 -28.88 -0.77
C LEU A 384 10.16 -28.81 -2.30
N ARG A 385 9.02 -28.96 -2.94
CA ARG A 385 8.88 -28.92 -4.40
C ARG A 385 8.12 -27.70 -4.83
N PRO A 386 8.52 -27.06 -5.96
CA PRO A 386 7.76 -25.98 -6.57
C PRO A 386 6.31 -26.39 -6.84
N ALA A 387 5.38 -25.45 -6.61
CA ALA A 387 3.98 -25.63 -6.94
C ALA A 387 3.50 -24.50 -7.86
N ALA A 388 3.05 -24.86 -9.07
CA ALA A 388 2.45 -23.93 -10.03
C ALA A 388 0.93 -23.87 -9.76
N VAL A 389 0.53 -22.97 -8.85
CA VAL A 389 -0.87 -22.94 -8.36
C VAL A 389 -1.70 -21.81 -8.96
N TRP A 390 -1.10 -20.83 -9.60
CA TRP A 390 -1.86 -19.71 -10.18
C TRP A 390 -2.14 -19.93 -11.66
N PRO A 391 -3.38 -19.59 -12.13
CA PRO A 391 -3.74 -19.64 -13.53
C PRO A 391 -2.84 -18.74 -14.39
N ALA A 392 -2.48 -19.19 -15.57
CA ALA A 392 -1.70 -18.39 -16.54
C ALA A 392 -2.38 -17.06 -16.91
N ALA A 393 -3.72 -17.02 -16.87
CA ALA A 393 -4.52 -15.82 -17.14
C ALA A 393 -4.24 -14.65 -16.16
N LEU A 394 -3.61 -14.90 -15.00
CA LEU A 394 -3.20 -13.85 -14.05
C LEU A 394 -1.89 -13.14 -14.45
N GLY A 395 -1.39 -13.35 -15.68
CA GLY A 395 -0.14 -12.74 -16.13
C GLY A 395 1.07 -13.22 -15.32
N VAL A 396 0.95 -14.39 -14.69
CA VAL A 396 2.07 -15.08 -14.04
C VAL A 396 3.07 -15.34 -15.13
N ALA A 397 4.17 -14.60 -15.15
CA ALA A 397 5.31 -14.97 -15.95
C ALA A 397 5.71 -16.37 -15.51
N ALA A 398 5.33 -17.36 -16.32
CA ALA A 398 5.99 -18.64 -16.28
C ALA A 398 7.44 -18.35 -16.69
N GLU A 399 8.29 -18.06 -15.70
CA GLU A 399 9.73 -18.23 -15.87
C GLU A 399 9.97 -19.73 -16.00
N ALA A 400 9.40 -20.28 -17.08
CA ALA A 400 9.49 -21.67 -17.45
C ALA A 400 10.78 -21.90 -18.24
N GLU A 401 11.92 -21.63 -17.62
CA GLU A 401 13.17 -22.25 -18.04
C GLU A 401 13.83 -22.91 -16.82
N GLY A 402 13.71 -24.21 -16.79
CA GLY A 402 14.35 -25.06 -15.79
C GLY A 402 13.52 -25.25 -14.52
N ASP A 403 14.09 -25.94 -13.55
CA ASP A 403 13.57 -26.35 -12.24
C ASP A 403 13.26 -25.18 -11.26
N ARG A 404 12.76 -24.05 -11.78
CA ARG A 404 12.42 -22.86 -10.99
C ARG A 404 10.97 -22.84 -10.58
N THR A 405 10.71 -22.59 -9.30
CA THR A 405 9.36 -22.35 -8.77
C THR A 405 8.74 -21.15 -9.47
N PRO A 406 7.58 -21.29 -10.14
CA PRO A 406 6.88 -20.16 -10.73
C PRO A 406 6.63 -19.07 -9.68
N CYS A 407 6.87 -17.82 -10.04
CA CYS A 407 6.61 -16.68 -9.18
C CYS A 407 5.42 -15.90 -9.73
N PHE A 408 4.38 -15.69 -8.89
CA PHE A 408 3.33 -14.74 -9.16
C PHE A 408 3.92 -13.33 -9.04
N ARG A 409 4.14 -12.70 -10.17
CA ARG A 409 4.68 -11.35 -10.28
C ARG A 409 3.97 -10.65 -11.45
N PRO A 410 2.82 -10.02 -11.19
CA PRO A 410 2.07 -9.34 -12.23
C PRO A 410 2.91 -8.29 -12.93
N ASP A 411 2.76 -8.19 -14.25
CA ASP A 411 3.43 -7.16 -15.06
C ASP A 411 3.03 -5.76 -14.58
N PRO A 412 3.96 -4.94 -14.09
CA PRO A 412 3.64 -3.64 -13.53
C PRO A 412 3.06 -2.66 -14.55
N LEU A 413 3.18 -2.89 -15.87
CA LEU A 413 2.61 -2.03 -16.91
C LEU A 413 1.17 -2.44 -17.28
N ALA A 414 0.86 -3.73 -17.22
CA ALA A 414 -0.44 -4.27 -17.59
C ALA A 414 -1.38 -4.48 -16.39
N TRP A 415 -0.83 -4.62 -15.18
CA TRP A 415 -1.58 -4.93 -13.98
C TRP A 415 -1.91 -3.67 -13.16
N GLU A 416 -3.20 -3.41 -12.95
CA GLU A 416 -3.69 -2.23 -12.19
C GLU A 416 -3.87 -2.49 -10.70
N GLY A 417 -3.23 -3.50 -10.14
CA GLY A 417 -3.16 -3.79 -8.70
C GLY A 417 -1.84 -3.35 -8.08
N GLU A 418 -1.72 -3.60 -6.78
CA GLU A 418 -0.46 -3.43 -6.06
C GLU A 418 0.64 -4.33 -6.68
N GLY A 419 1.88 -3.88 -6.60
CA GLY A 419 3.04 -4.71 -6.94
C GLY A 419 3.19 -5.85 -5.96
N PHE A 420 3.38 -7.07 -6.48
CA PHE A 420 3.33 -8.28 -5.67
C PHE A 420 4.35 -9.30 -6.15
N GLN A 421 4.92 -10.04 -5.23
CA GLN A 421 5.66 -11.26 -5.52
C GLN A 421 5.14 -12.38 -4.62
N ALA A 422 4.83 -13.53 -5.21
CA ALA A 422 4.49 -14.71 -4.45
C ALA A 422 4.99 -15.99 -5.14
N PHE A 423 5.31 -16.99 -4.35
CA PHE A 423 5.61 -18.34 -4.83
C PHE A 423 4.98 -19.38 -3.90
N ALA A 424 4.81 -20.58 -4.41
CA ALA A 424 4.25 -21.67 -3.66
C ALA A 424 5.12 -22.92 -3.72
N VAL A 425 5.16 -23.67 -2.61
CA VAL A 425 5.87 -24.94 -2.50
C VAL A 425 5.00 -25.98 -1.79
N THR A 426 5.21 -27.25 -2.13
CA THR A 426 4.60 -28.39 -1.45
C THR A 426 5.67 -29.25 -0.78
N ARG A 427 5.28 -29.98 0.27
CA ARG A 427 6.15 -30.93 0.97
C ARG A 427 5.98 -32.34 0.45
#